data_c4074deecce40a01d3b919196726ab05
#
_entry.id   c4074deecce40a01d3b919196726ab05
#
_cell.length_a   1.000
_cell.length_b   1.000
_cell.length_c   1.000
_cell.angle_alpha   90.00
_cell.angle_beta   90.00
_cell.angle_gamma   90.00
#
_symmetry.space_group_name_H-M   'P 1'
#
loop_
_entity.id
_entity.type
_entity.pdbx_description
1 polymer ?
#
loop_
_entity_poly.entity_id
_entity_poly.type
_entity_poly.pdbx_seq_one_letter_code
_entity_poly.pdbx_strand_id
1 'polypeptide(L)'
;FSIDDFDDVMKKAVEATVKKQKDSGIDIVSDGETSKISYATYVKDRYTGFDGDSPRNAPQDLKLFPEYLKKLADDGGTPQYARPMCVGEVKSKENNELQKDIKNLKLAMEVNNVEKGFMNAASPGVISLFLQNDYYPSREKYLEALAEAMKQEYDTIVAEGLTLQLDCPDLALSRHMLFNDLDDDDFIKVANLHVEALNHALRDIPPEKIRVHICWGNYEGPHVCDISMEKMFDTLMSSKAQYLLFETSYPRHAHEWQIFQDRKNDIPEN
;
A
#
# COMPACT_ATOMS: atom_id res chain seq x y z
N PHE A 1 26.96 -11.94 4.04
CA PHE A 1 25.71 -12.43 4.65
C PHE A 1 25.19 -13.62 3.84
N SER A 2 24.95 -14.76 4.48
CA SER A 2 24.23 -15.88 3.87
C SER A 2 22.71 -15.62 3.92
N ILE A 3 21.92 -16.40 3.17
CA ILE A 3 20.44 -16.34 3.24
C ILE A 3 19.97 -16.73 4.65
N ASP A 4 20.59 -17.73 5.27
CA ASP A 4 20.25 -18.16 6.63
C ASP A 4 20.54 -17.07 7.67
N ASP A 5 21.65 -16.32 7.51
CA ASP A 5 21.95 -15.17 8.38
C ASP A 5 20.88 -14.08 8.23
N PHE A 6 20.37 -13.85 7.02
CA PHE A 6 19.31 -12.88 6.76
C PHE A 6 17.99 -13.29 7.42
N ASP A 7 17.57 -14.55 7.27
CA ASP A 7 16.33 -15.07 7.86
C ASP A 7 16.37 -14.97 9.39
N ASP A 8 17.50 -15.28 10.02
CA ASP A 8 17.68 -15.14 11.47
C ASP A 8 17.63 -13.68 11.94
N VAL A 9 18.21 -12.77 11.19
CA VAL A 9 18.17 -11.33 11.48
C VAL A 9 16.74 -10.82 11.37
N MET A 10 16.02 -11.20 10.32
CA MET A 10 14.62 -10.78 10.11
C MET A 10 13.71 -11.30 11.23
N LYS A 11 13.85 -12.54 11.62
CA LYS A 11 13.09 -13.11 12.74
C LYS A 11 13.26 -12.28 14.02
N LYS A 12 14.50 -11.96 14.39
CA LYS A 12 14.82 -11.16 15.58
C LYS A 12 14.30 -9.72 15.45
N ALA A 13 14.39 -9.14 14.26
CA ALA A 13 13.92 -7.79 14.01
C ALA A 13 12.38 -7.70 14.13
N VAL A 14 11.64 -8.67 13.59
CA VAL A 14 10.17 -8.73 13.74
C VAL A 14 9.79 -8.95 15.21
N GLU A 15 10.48 -9.83 15.95
CA GLU A 15 10.22 -10.02 17.38
C GLU A 15 10.43 -8.73 18.19
N ALA A 16 11.52 -7.99 17.92
CA ALA A 16 11.80 -6.71 18.57
C ALA A 16 10.75 -5.64 18.18
N THR A 17 10.28 -5.63 16.93
CA THR A 17 9.25 -4.71 16.43
C THR A 17 7.92 -4.97 17.13
N VAL A 18 7.48 -6.21 17.22
CA VAL A 18 6.24 -6.60 17.92
C VAL A 18 6.34 -6.27 19.40
N LYS A 19 7.49 -6.57 20.04
CA LYS A 19 7.73 -6.19 21.44
C LYS A 19 7.59 -4.69 21.67
N LYS A 20 8.20 -3.88 20.82
CA LYS A 20 8.14 -2.42 20.92
C LYS A 20 6.70 -1.90 20.76
N GLN A 21 5.93 -2.44 19.83
CA GLN A 21 4.52 -2.08 19.64
C GLN A 21 3.72 -2.42 20.91
N LYS A 22 3.86 -3.64 21.45
CA LYS A 22 3.20 -4.05 22.69
C LYS A 22 3.57 -3.16 23.87
N ASP A 23 4.87 -2.91 24.07
CA ASP A 23 5.36 -2.08 25.17
C ASP A 23 4.87 -0.62 25.08
N SER A 24 4.50 -0.18 23.86
CA SER A 24 3.89 1.11 23.58
C SER A 24 2.35 1.12 23.72
N GLY A 25 1.74 0.01 24.12
CA GLY A 25 0.29 -0.10 24.32
C GLY A 25 -0.52 -0.33 23.03
N ILE A 26 0.09 -0.86 21.98
CA ILE A 26 -0.61 -1.20 20.74
C ILE A 26 -1.20 -2.61 20.86
N ASP A 27 -2.51 -2.74 20.61
CA ASP A 27 -3.26 -3.97 20.74
C ASP A 27 -3.22 -4.88 19.50
N ILE A 28 -3.08 -4.31 18.31
CA ILE A 28 -3.04 -5.03 17.04
C ILE A 28 -1.72 -4.73 16.36
N VAL A 29 -0.82 -5.68 16.37
CA VAL A 29 0.58 -5.51 15.94
C VAL A 29 0.81 -5.94 14.49
N SER A 30 1.93 -5.50 13.90
CA SER A 30 2.41 -5.95 12.59
C SER A 30 3.90 -6.33 12.65
N ASP A 31 4.40 -6.93 11.57
CA ASP A 31 5.82 -7.21 11.35
C ASP A 31 6.65 -5.93 11.08
N GLY A 32 5.99 -4.77 10.91
CA GLY A 32 6.64 -3.51 10.56
C GLY A 32 7.25 -3.51 9.17
N GLU A 33 6.84 -4.44 8.29
CA GLU A 33 7.38 -4.63 6.93
C GLU A 33 8.90 -4.81 6.89
N THR A 34 9.47 -5.34 7.98
CA THR A 34 10.91 -5.41 8.23
C THR A 34 11.67 -6.17 7.14
N SER A 35 11.05 -7.18 6.51
CA SER A 35 11.63 -8.00 5.43
C SER A 35 11.45 -7.40 4.03
N LYS A 36 10.59 -6.39 3.87
CA LYS A 36 10.24 -5.82 2.57
C LYS A 36 11.17 -4.66 2.21
N ILE A 37 11.65 -4.63 0.99
CA ILE A 37 12.44 -3.50 0.46
C ILE A 37 11.60 -2.22 0.36
N SER A 38 10.31 -2.35 0.08
CA SER A 38 9.31 -1.28 0.12
C SER A 38 7.92 -1.89 0.14
N TYR A 39 6.92 -1.13 0.58
CA TYR A 39 5.52 -1.56 0.65
C TYR A 39 4.87 -1.93 -0.70
N ALA A 40 5.46 -1.56 -1.83
CA ALA A 40 4.95 -1.86 -3.18
C ALA A 40 5.89 -2.70 -4.02
N THR A 41 7.20 -2.39 -4.02
CA THR A 41 8.14 -3.04 -4.93
C THR A 41 8.60 -4.43 -4.49
N TYR A 42 8.30 -4.87 -3.26
CA TYR A 42 8.53 -6.23 -2.80
C TYR A 42 7.83 -7.29 -3.70
N VAL A 43 6.78 -6.87 -4.39
CA VAL A 43 6.00 -7.72 -5.30
C VAL A 43 6.89 -8.36 -6.37
N LYS A 44 7.91 -7.66 -6.87
CA LYS A 44 8.91 -8.22 -7.80
C LYS A 44 9.62 -9.48 -7.28
N ASP A 45 9.74 -9.61 -5.97
CA ASP A 45 10.43 -10.73 -5.34
C ASP A 45 9.52 -11.95 -5.20
N ARG A 46 8.18 -11.75 -5.13
CA ARG A 46 7.15 -12.78 -4.99
C ARG A 46 6.47 -13.17 -6.32
N TYR A 47 6.53 -12.32 -7.33
CA TYR A 47 5.84 -12.51 -8.62
C TYR A 47 6.80 -12.35 -9.80
N THR A 48 6.51 -13.08 -10.89
CA THR A 48 7.20 -12.95 -12.18
C THR A 48 6.69 -11.73 -12.95
N GLY A 49 7.29 -11.46 -14.10
CA GLY A 49 6.84 -10.40 -15.01
C GLY A 49 7.44 -9.02 -14.76
N PHE A 50 8.31 -8.86 -13.76
CA PHE A 50 8.91 -7.58 -13.40
C PHE A 50 10.42 -7.57 -13.63
N ASP A 51 10.91 -6.60 -14.42
CA ASP A 51 12.34 -6.42 -14.72
C ASP A 51 12.64 -4.97 -15.13
N GLY A 52 13.94 -4.64 -15.24
CA GLY A 52 14.38 -3.30 -15.64
C GLY A 52 14.27 -2.25 -14.55
N ASP A 53 14.22 -0.98 -14.97
CA ASP A 53 14.06 0.18 -14.06
C ASP A 53 13.19 1.24 -14.73
N SER A 54 12.07 1.58 -14.11
CA SER A 54 11.15 2.58 -14.63
C SER A 54 11.63 4.01 -14.35
N PRO A 55 11.32 4.97 -15.25
CA PRO A 55 11.62 6.38 -15.02
C PRO A 55 10.94 6.89 -13.75
N ARG A 56 11.66 7.73 -13.00
CA ARG A 56 11.13 8.41 -11.81
C ARG A 56 10.79 9.84 -12.15
N ASN A 57 9.51 10.16 -12.06
CA ASN A 57 9.06 11.53 -12.15
C ASN A 57 8.94 12.12 -10.75
N ALA A 58 9.44 13.34 -10.56
CA ALA A 58 9.15 14.07 -9.34
C ALA A 58 7.63 14.35 -9.25
N PRO A 59 7.04 14.23 -8.04
CA PRO A 59 5.67 14.66 -7.81
C PRO A 59 5.43 16.09 -8.29
N GLN A 60 4.22 16.39 -8.71
CA GLN A 60 3.87 17.73 -9.23
C GLN A 60 4.13 18.82 -8.21
N ASP A 61 3.85 18.56 -6.94
CA ASP A 61 4.15 19.48 -5.86
C ASP A 61 5.63 19.90 -5.83
N LEU A 62 6.55 18.94 -5.96
CA LEU A 62 7.99 19.23 -5.98
C LEU A 62 8.42 20.00 -7.24
N LYS A 63 7.75 19.77 -8.38
CA LYS A 63 8.01 20.55 -9.61
C LYS A 63 7.60 22.02 -9.46
N LEU A 64 6.54 22.30 -8.70
CA LEU A 64 6.07 23.65 -8.42
C LEU A 64 6.99 24.41 -7.45
N PHE A 65 7.80 23.69 -6.64
CA PHE A 65 8.71 24.25 -5.66
C PHE A 65 10.17 23.79 -5.89
N PRO A 66 10.83 24.24 -6.99
CA PRO A 66 12.13 23.74 -7.40
C PRO A 66 13.25 23.97 -6.38
N GLU A 67 13.17 25.03 -5.57
CA GLU A 67 14.15 25.29 -4.50
C GLU A 67 14.04 24.24 -3.38
N TYR A 68 12.81 23.82 -3.07
CA TYR A 68 12.57 22.74 -2.11
C TYR A 68 13.05 21.39 -2.65
N LEU A 69 12.78 21.10 -3.91
CA LEU A 69 13.28 19.89 -4.58
C LEU A 69 14.82 19.82 -4.53
N LYS A 70 15.50 20.95 -4.76
CA LYS A 70 16.95 21.05 -4.64
C LYS A 70 17.42 20.77 -3.21
N LYS A 71 16.76 21.37 -2.21
CA LYS A 71 17.06 21.11 -0.79
C LYS A 71 16.95 19.63 -0.45
N LEU A 72 15.87 18.95 -0.87
CA LEU A 72 15.71 17.51 -0.64
C LEU A 72 16.84 16.69 -1.27
N ALA A 73 17.31 17.08 -2.47
CA ALA A 73 18.43 16.41 -3.12
C ALA A 73 19.74 16.63 -2.38
N ASP A 74 19.99 17.85 -1.90
CA ASP A 74 21.18 18.21 -1.13
C ASP A 74 21.24 17.52 0.24
N ASP A 75 20.08 17.29 0.88
CA ASP A 75 19.93 16.57 2.17
C ASP A 75 20.02 15.03 2.02
N GLY A 76 20.40 14.51 0.85
CA GLY A 76 20.62 13.09 0.58
C GLY A 76 19.42 12.37 -0.04
N GLY A 77 18.27 13.02 -0.15
CA GLY A 77 17.08 12.51 -0.84
C GLY A 77 16.53 11.18 -0.29
N THR A 78 15.59 10.61 -1.01
CA THR A 78 15.08 9.25 -0.75
C THR A 78 16.08 8.22 -1.32
N PRO A 79 16.40 7.13 -0.59
CA PRO A 79 17.24 6.07 -1.10
C PRO A 79 16.80 5.61 -2.50
N GLN A 80 17.77 5.52 -3.42
CA GLN A 80 17.49 5.09 -4.79
C GLN A 80 17.55 3.55 -4.85
N TYR A 81 16.44 2.91 -5.20
CA TYR A 81 16.37 1.48 -5.52
C TYR A 81 15.68 1.31 -6.87
N ALA A 82 16.02 0.23 -7.58
CA ALA A 82 15.38 -0.06 -8.87
C ALA A 82 13.88 -0.27 -8.71
N ARG A 83 13.11 0.34 -9.61
CA ARG A 83 11.66 0.13 -9.74
C ARG A 83 11.42 -0.58 -11.05
N PRO A 84 11.32 -1.92 -11.06
CA PRO A 84 11.12 -2.63 -12.31
C PRO A 84 9.79 -2.26 -12.96
N MET A 85 9.71 -2.47 -14.26
CA MET A 85 8.49 -2.38 -15.05
C MET A 85 7.84 -3.75 -15.14
N CYS A 86 6.54 -3.79 -15.43
CA CYS A 86 5.87 -5.01 -15.84
C CYS A 86 6.18 -5.27 -17.32
N VAL A 87 7.08 -6.23 -17.59
CA VAL A 87 7.59 -6.58 -18.92
C VAL A 87 7.18 -8.01 -19.34
N GLY A 88 6.36 -8.67 -18.53
CA GLY A 88 5.92 -10.05 -18.78
C GLY A 88 4.69 -10.40 -17.96
N GLU A 89 4.22 -11.64 -18.12
CA GLU A 89 3.04 -12.14 -17.40
C GLU A 89 3.28 -12.19 -15.90
N VAL A 90 2.38 -11.57 -15.13
CA VAL A 90 2.42 -11.56 -13.66
C VAL A 90 1.86 -12.87 -13.12
N LYS A 91 2.72 -13.67 -12.48
CA LYS A 91 2.36 -14.93 -11.83
C LYS A 91 3.10 -15.07 -10.51
N SER A 92 2.48 -15.73 -9.54
CA SER A 92 3.17 -16.07 -8.29
C SER A 92 4.42 -16.90 -8.57
N LYS A 93 5.53 -16.51 -7.94
CA LYS A 93 6.71 -17.37 -7.82
C LYS A 93 6.42 -18.41 -6.74
N GLU A 94 6.77 -19.65 -6.99
CA GLU A 94 6.70 -20.70 -5.99
C GLU A 94 7.84 -20.55 -4.97
N ASN A 95 7.84 -19.42 -4.25
CA ASN A 95 8.78 -19.16 -3.17
C ASN A 95 8.03 -19.06 -1.82
N ASN A 96 8.76 -19.17 -0.73
CA ASN A 96 8.19 -19.21 0.62
C ASN A 96 8.26 -17.85 1.34
N GLU A 97 8.46 -16.74 0.63
CA GLU A 97 8.70 -15.44 1.27
C GLU A 97 7.48 -14.97 2.09
N LEU A 98 6.28 -15.07 1.54
CA LEU A 98 5.05 -14.75 2.28
C LEU A 98 4.89 -15.61 3.53
N GLN A 99 5.11 -16.93 3.39
CA GLN A 99 5.00 -17.88 4.51
C GLN A 99 6.04 -17.61 5.60
N LYS A 100 7.26 -17.18 5.23
CA LYS A 100 8.29 -16.76 6.17
C LYS A 100 7.84 -15.53 6.95
N ASP A 101 7.32 -14.51 6.27
CA ASP A 101 6.85 -13.28 6.90
C ASP A 101 5.70 -13.57 7.89
N ILE A 102 4.69 -14.32 7.45
CA ILE A 102 3.57 -14.76 8.32
C ILE A 102 4.07 -15.52 9.53
N LYS A 103 4.97 -16.47 9.33
CA LYS A 103 5.54 -17.28 10.41
C LYS A 103 6.32 -16.41 11.40
N ASN A 104 7.13 -15.48 10.93
CA ASN A 104 7.91 -14.59 11.79
C ASN A 104 6.99 -13.70 12.64
N LEU A 105 5.93 -13.13 12.05
CA LEU A 105 4.94 -12.35 12.80
C LEU A 105 4.22 -13.19 13.84
N LYS A 106 3.72 -14.37 13.49
CA LYS A 106 2.99 -15.25 14.42
C LYS A 106 3.87 -15.70 15.59
N LEU A 107 5.12 -16.07 15.34
CA LEU A 107 6.08 -16.41 16.39
C LEU A 107 6.38 -15.21 17.31
N ALA A 108 6.55 -14.02 16.73
CA ALA A 108 6.78 -12.81 17.50
C ALA A 108 5.57 -12.44 18.37
N MET A 109 4.34 -12.63 17.85
CA MET A 109 3.10 -12.45 18.62
C MET A 109 3.03 -13.44 19.80
N GLU A 110 3.31 -14.72 19.56
CA GLU A 110 3.32 -15.77 20.59
C GLU A 110 4.31 -15.45 21.72
N VAL A 111 5.58 -15.18 21.38
CA VAL A 111 6.65 -14.83 22.34
C VAL A 111 6.28 -13.61 23.18
N ASN A 112 5.60 -12.63 22.57
CA ASN A 112 5.21 -11.39 23.25
C ASN A 112 3.80 -11.44 23.88
N ASN A 113 3.08 -12.57 23.84
CA ASN A 113 1.71 -12.71 24.31
C ASN A 113 0.76 -11.64 23.71
N VAL A 114 0.77 -11.51 22.39
CA VAL A 114 -0.14 -10.66 21.62
C VAL A 114 -1.07 -11.54 20.80
N GLU A 115 -2.38 -11.29 20.90
CA GLU A 115 -3.40 -12.15 20.28
C GLU A 115 -3.79 -11.67 18.87
N LYS A 116 -3.67 -10.37 18.60
CA LYS A 116 -4.17 -9.76 17.34
C LYS A 116 -3.02 -9.18 16.53
N GLY A 117 -3.00 -9.50 15.25
CA GLY A 117 -2.03 -8.97 14.31
C GLY A 117 -2.65 -8.66 12.95
N PHE A 118 -1.98 -7.80 12.21
CA PHE A 118 -2.30 -7.53 10.82
C PHE A 118 -1.03 -7.61 9.96
N MET A 119 -1.20 -7.87 8.69
CA MET A 119 -0.13 -7.86 7.70
C MET A 119 -0.49 -6.95 6.53
N ASN A 120 0.46 -6.11 6.12
CA ASN A 120 0.33 -5.23 4.98
C ASN A 120 0.53 -5.99 3.68
N ALA A 121 -0.24 -5.63 2.66
CA ALA A 121 -0.03 -6.03 1.28
C ALA A 121 -0.29 -4.85 0.34
N ALA A 122 0.38 -4.87 -0.81
CA ALA A 122 0.19 -3.86 -1.85
C ALA A 122 -1.15 -4.05 -2.55
N SER A 123 -1.89 -2.97 -2.83
CA SER A 123 -3.07 -3.02 -3.70
C SER A 123 -2.69 -3.22 -5.18
N PRO A 124 -3.57 -3.74 -6.04
CA PRO A 124 -3.33 -3.76 -7.49
C PRO A 124 -3.03 -2.37 -8.05
N GLY A 125 -3.73 -1.35 -7.55
CA GLY A 125 -3.53 0.04 -7.95
C GLY A 125 -2.14 0.55 -7.61
N VAL A 126 -1.66 0.34 -6.37
CA VAL A 126 -0.32 0.79 -5.97
C VAL A 126 0.79 0.06 -6.71
N ILE A 127 0.60 -1.22 -7.00
CA ILE A 127 1.55 -1.96 -7.82
C ILE A 127 1.64 -1.32 -9.21
N SER A 128 0.50 -1.03 -9.84
CA SER A 128 0.45 -0.40 -11.16
C SER A 128 1.06 1.01 -11.20
N LEU A 129 1.05 1.72 -10.05
CA LEU A 129 1.65 3.03 -9.89
C LEU A 129 3.19 2.96 -9.88
N PHE A 130 3.75 2.00 -9.14
CA PHE A 130 5.20 1.89 -8.93
C PHE A 130 5.91 0.94 -9.89
N LEU A 131 5.22 -0.06 -10.42
CA LEU A 131 5.70 -1.03 -11.38
C LEU A 131 4.91 -0.85 -12.69
N GLN A 132 5.30 0.15 -13.48
CA GLN A 132 4.54 0.59 -14.65
C GLN A 132 4.41 -0.52 -15.71
N ASN A 133 3.26 -0.51 -16.40
CA ASN A 133 2.95 -1.51 -17.41
C ASN A 133 3.66 -1.24 -18.74
N ASP A 134 4.38 -2.25 -19.23
CA ASP A 134 4.98 -2.30 -20.59
C ASP A 134 4.65 -3.62 -21.31
N TYR A 135 3.77 -4.45 -20.74
CA TYR A 135 3.44 -5.76 -21.28
C TYR A 135 1.95 -5.94 -21.65
N TYR A 136 1.05 -5.56 -20.75
CA TYR A 136 -0.38 -5.74 -20.98
C TYR A 136 -0.93 -4.68 -21.94
N PRO A 137 -1.95 -4.98 -22.78
CA PRO A 137 -2.44 -4.08 -23.82
C PRO A 137 -3.16 -2.84 -23.30
N SER A 138 -3.61 -2.86 -22.04
CA SER A 138 -4.25 -1.72 -21.39
C SER A 138 -4.04 -1.73 -19.87
N ARG A 139 -4.35 -0.60 -19.22
CA ARG A 139 -4.33 -0.48 -17.76
C ARG A 139 -5.28 -1.47 -17.10
N GLU A 140 -6.50 -1.60 -17.63
CA GLU A 140 -7.54 -2.48 -17.11
C GLU A 140 -7.04 -3.93 -17.12
N LYS A 141 -6.42 -4.39 -18.20
CA LYS A 141 -5.87 -5.74 -18.30
C LYS A 141 -4.70 -5.97 -17.36
N TYR A 142 -3.90 -4.95 -17.09
CA TYR A 142 -2.84 -5.03 -16.09
C TYR A 142 -3.41 -5.10 -14.67
N LEU A 143 -4.37 -4.25 -14.33
CA LEU A 143 -5.05 -4.28 -13.02
C LEU A 143 -5.77 -5.60 -12.77
N GLU A 144 -6.44 -6.17 -13.80
CA GLU A 144 -7.07 -7.49 -13.72
C GLU A 144 -6.04 -8.59 -13.40
N ALA A 145 -4.90 -8.59 -14.10
CA ALA A 145 -3.83 -9.56 -13.86
C ALA A 145 -3.21 -9.40 -12.46
N LEU A 146 -3.00 -8.18 -12.00
CA LEU A 146 -2.51 -7.89 -10.66
C LEU A 146 -3.52 -8.33 -9.59
N ALA A 147 -4.81 -8.08 -9.80
CA ALA A 147 -5.87 -8.48 -8.86
C ALA A 147 -5.93 -10.00 -8.70
N GLU A 148 -5.85 -10.76 -9.79
CA GLU A 148 -5.81 -12.22 -9.74
C GLU A 148 -4.52 -12.74 -9.08
N ALA A 149 -3.38 -12.16 -9.38
CA ALA A 149 -2.11 -12.54 -8.76
C ALA A 149 -2.10 -12.28 -7.25
N MET A 150 -2.49 -11.08 -6.82
CA MET A 150 -2.48 -10.69 -5.41
C MET A 150 -3.53 -11.39 -4.56
N LYS A 151 -4.61 -11.88 -5.16
CA LYS A 151 -5.65 -12.63 -4.43
C LYS A 151 -5.07 -13.76 -3.58
N GLN A 152 -4.11 -14.51 -4.12
CA GLN A 152 -3.49 -15.62 -3.39
C GLN A 152 -2.77 -15.13 -2.12
N GLU A 153 -2.07 -14.01 -2.19
CA GLU A 153 -1.41 -13.41 -1.02
C GLU A 153 -2.43 -12.97 0.02
N TYR A 154 -3.50 -12.30 -0.40
CA TYR A 154 -4.55 -11.81 0.49
C TYR A 154 -5.30 -12.95 1.19
N ASP A 155 -5.71 -13.97 0.44
CA ASP A 155 -6.37 -15.15 0.99
C ASP A 155 -5.48 -15.88 2.00
N THR A 156 -4.18 -15.99 1.72
CA THR A 156 -3.21 -16.65 2.60
C THR A 156 -3.07 -15.89 3.93
N ILE A 157 -2.93 -14.56 3.90
CA ILE A 157 -2.82 -13.74 5.11
C ILE A 157 -4.05 -13.93 6.01
N VAL A 158 -5.24 -13.88 5.42
CA VAL A 158 -6.50 -14.01 6.17
C VAL A 158 -6.70 -15.44 6.68
N ALA A 159 -6.39 -16.45 5.89
CA ALA A 159 -6.47 -17.87 6.28
C ALA A 159 -5.57 -18.19 7.49
N GLU A 160 -4.45 -17.47 7.63
CA GLU A 160 -3.53 -17.59 8.77
C GLU A 160 -3.98 -16.84 10.03
N GLY A 161 -5.20 -16.26 10.01
CA GLY A 161 -5.84 -15.60 11.15
C GLY A 161 -5.45 -14.14 11.35
N LEU A 162 -4.71 -13.55 10.42
CA LEU A 162 -4.32 -12.14 10.46
C LEU A 162 -5.37 -11.25 9.79
N THR A 163 -5.43 -9.98 10.21
CA THR A 163 -6.16 -8.95 9.48
C THR A 163 -5.31 -8.51 8.27
N LEU A 164 -5.92 -8.39 7.11
CA LEU A 164 -5.26 -7.89 5.92
C LEU A 164 -5.34 -6.36 5.88
N GLN A 165 -4.21 -5.68 5.82
CA GLN A 165 -4.16 -4.25 5.51
C GLN A 165 -3.67 -4.03 4.09
N LEU A 166 -4.41 -3.27 3.32
CA LEU A 166 -4.06 -2.92 1.93
C LEU A 166 -3.61 -1.47 1.88
N ASP A 167 -2.39 -1.26 1.41
CA ASP A 167 -1.86 0.08 1.21
C ASP A 167 -2.26 0.58 -0.18
N CYS A 168 -3.10 1.62 -0.20
CA CYS A 168 -3.73 2.17 -1.39
C CYS A 168 -3.41 3.67 -1.60
N PRO A 169 -2.13 4.09 -1.59
CA PRO A 169 -1.78 5.47 -1.91
C PRO A 169 -2.12 5.83 -3.37
N ASP A 170 -2.36 4.84 -4.20
CA ASP A 170 -2.87 5.00 -5.56
C ASP A 170 -4.22 5.72 -5.61
N LEU A 171 -5.01 5.68 -4.55
CA LEU A 171 -6.31 6.37 -4.47
C LEU A 171 -6.19 7.87 -4.15
N ALA A 172 -5.04 8.35 -3.69
CA ALA A 172 -4.84 9.76 -3.39
C ALA A 172 -3.50 10.30 -3.93
N LEU A 173 -2.35 9.77 -3.46
CA LEU A 173 -1.01 10.18 -3.87
C LEU A 173 -0.82 10.18 -5.39
N SER A 174 -1.40 9.22 -6.09
CA SER A 174 -1.20 9.07 -7.54
C SER A 174 -1.73 10.26 -8.35
N ARG A 175 -2.66 11.05 -7.78
CA ARG A 175 -3.20 12.26 -8.40
C ARG A 175 -2.10 13.22 -8.86
N HIS A 176 -1.14 13.48 -8.03
CA HIS A 176 -0.04 14.39 -8.36
C HIS A 176 1.26 13.70 -8.81
N MET A 177 1.34 12.37 -8.73
CA MET A 177 2.50 11.62 -9.20
C MET A 177 2.43 11.20 -10.67
N LEU A 178 1.32 10.55 -11.07
CA LEU A 178 1.14 10.00 -12.43
C LEU A 178 -0.02 10.63 -13.20
N PHE A 179 -1.03 11.16 -12.50
CA PHE A 179 -2.28 11.64 -13.09
C PHE A 179 -2.43 13.16 -12.97
N ASN A 180 -1.31 13.87 -12.92
CA ASN A 180 -1.29 15.32 -12.78
C ASN A 180 -1.86 16.08 -13.99
N ASP A 181 -1.95 15.44 -15.16
CA ASP A 181 -2.54 16.00 -16.38
C ASP A 181 -4.06 15.82 -16.44
N LEU A 182 -4.65 14.99 -15.56
CA LEU A 182 -6.10 14.81 -15.47
C LEU A 182 -6.71 15.90 -14.58
N ASP A 183 -7.97 16.22 -14.81
CA ASP A 183 -8.77 16.89 -13.78
C ASP A 183 -9.19 15.90 -12.69
N ASP A 184 -9.86 16.40 -11.63
CA ASP A 184 -10.22 15.54 -10.50
C ASP A 184 -11.32 14.53 -10.89
N ASP A 185 -12.25 14.88 -11.77
CA ASP A 185 -13.33 14.00 -12.20
C ASP A 185 -12.78 12.82 -13.04
N ASP A 186 -11.81 13.09 -13.90
CA ASP A 186 -11.13 12.05 -14.66
C ASP A 186 -10.20 11.20 -13.78
N PHE A 187 -9.56 11.81 -12.78
CA PHE A 187 -8.80 11.04 -11.78
C PHE A 187 -9.70 10.10 -10.96
N ILE A 188 -10.89 10.55 -10.54
CA ILE A 188 -11.86 9.73 -9.82
C ILE A 188 -12.26 8.48 -10.63
N LYS A 189 -12.40 8.60 -11.96
CA LYS A 189 -12.63 7.42 -12.81
C LYS A 189 -11.49 6.41 -12.74
N VAL A 190 -10.25 6.88 -12.70
CA VAL A 190 -9.07 6.01 -12.51
C VAL A 190 -9.09 5.37 -11.13
N ALA A 191 -9.36 6.14 -10.09
CA ALA A 191 -9.44 5.64 -8.72
C ALA A 191 -10.55 4.59 -8.54
N ASN A 192 -11.72 4.80 -9.17
CA ASN A 192 -12.81 3.82 -9.18
C ASN A 192 -12.37 2.51 -9.83
N LEU A 193 -11.66 2.57 -10.97
CA LEU A 193 -11.10 1.38 -11.61
C LEU A 193 -10.12 0.62 -10.68
N HIS A 194 -9.32 1.35 -9.90
CA HIS A 194 -8.42 0.75 -8.91
C HIS A 194 -9.20 0.07 -7.78
N VAL A 195 -10.28 0.70 -7.28
CA VAL A 195 -11.15 0.08 -6.26
C VAL A 195 -11.89 -1.13 -6.80
N GLU A 196 -12.36 -1.11 -8.05
CA GLU A 196 -12.97 -2.27 -8.71
C GLU A 196 -12.00 -3.45 -8.77
N ALA A 197 -10.76 -3.22 -9.19
CA ALA A 197 -9.71 -4.24 -9.22
C ALA A 197 -9.39 -4.77 -7.81
N LEU A 198 -9.34 -3.87 -6.82
CA LEU A 198 -9.14 -4.24 -5.42
C LEU A 198 -10.29 -5.11 -4.90
N ASN A 199 -11.54 -4.69 -5.09
CA ASN A 199 -12.72 -5.45 -4.68
C ASN A 199 -12.79 -6.83 -5.35
N HIS A 200 -12.36 -6.92 -6.61
CA HIS A 200 -12.25 -8.19 -7.31
C HIS A 200 -11.23 -9.13 -6.66
N ALA A 201 -10.07 -8.62 -6.27
CA ALA A 201 -9.06 -9.40 -5.54
C ALA A 201 -9.57 -9.86 -4.16
N LEU A 202 -10.43 -9.06 -3.53
CA LEU A 202 -10.97 -9.30 -2.19
C LEU A 202 -12.30 -10.08 -2.18
N ARG A 203 -12.79 -10.56 -3.33
CA ARG A 203 -14.16 -11.09 -3.51
C ARG A 203 -14.59 -12.15 -2.49
N ASP A 204 -13.66 -12.97 -2.02
CA ASP A 204 -13.95 -14.08 -1.09
C ASP A 204 -13.55 -13.77 0.37
N ILE A 205 -13.01 -12.59 0.67
CA ILE A 205 -12.58 -12.19 2.00
C ILE A 205 -13.70 -11.40 2.71
N PRO A 206 -14.06 -11.75 3.97
CA PRO A 206 -15.03 -11.00 4.73
C PRO A 206 -14.56 -9.55 5.01
N PRO A 207 -15.46 -8.55 4.91
CA PRO A 207 -15.11 -7.13 5.09
C PRO A 207 -14.41 -6.80 6.42
N GLU A 208 -14.83 -7.46 7.52
CA GLU A 208 -14.26 -7.26 8.85
C GLU A 208 -12.80 -7.75 9.00
N LYS A 209 -12.28 -8.44 7.99
CA LYS A 209 -10.88 -8.85 7.92
C LYS A 209 -10.01 -7.91 7.09
N ILE A 210 -10.59 -6.84 6.55
CA ILE A 210 -9.94 -5.95 5.60
C ILE A 210 -9.83 -4.54 6.17
N ARG A 211 -8.62 -3.99 6.11
CA ARG A 211 -8.29 -2.58 6.37
C ARG A 211 -7.73 -1.98 5.09
N VAL A 212 -8.15 -0.79 4.71
CA VAL A 212 -7.56 -0.03 3.60
C VAL A 212 -6.89 1.22 4.16
N HIS A 213 -5.64 1.41 3.83
CA HIS A 213 -4.87 2.60 4.15
C HIS A 213 -4.73 3.49 2.92
N ILE A 214 -5.10 4.76 3.06
CA ILE A 214 -5.01 5.80 2.04
C ILE A 214 -3.98 6.83 2.50
N CYS A 215 -3.19 7.31 1.54
CA CYS A 215 -2.10 8.23 1.83
C CYS A 215 -1.92 9.24 0.69
N TRP A 216 -1.70 10.50 1.03
CA TRP A 216 -1.31 11.56 0.08
C TRP A 216 0.19 11.69 -0.10
N GLY A 217 0.97 10.87 0.59
CA GLY A 217 2.43 10.90 0.62
C GLY A 217 2.97 11.32 1.98
N ASN A 218 4.13 10.80 2.33
CA ASN A 218 4.74 10.93 3.66
C ASN A 218 5.98 11.85 3.67
N TYR A 219 6.25 12.59 2.59
CA TYR A 219 7.37 13.53 2.60
C TYR A 219 7.02 14.85 3.28
N GLU A 220 7.96 15.43 3.98
CA GLU A 220 7.83 16.75 4.59
C GLU A 220 7.99 17.83 3.52
N GLY A 221 6.89 18.42 3.06
CA GLY A 221 6.96 19.42 2.01
C GLY A 221 5.60 19.92 1.53
N PRO A 222 5.56 20.64 0.41
CA PRO A 222 4.33 21.13 -0.19
C PRO A 222 3.40 19.98 -0.61
N HIS A 223 2.11 20.16 -0.38
CA HIS A 223 1.02 19.24 -0.73
C HIS A 223 -0.16 20.03 -1.33
N VAL A 224 0.13 20.86 -2.32
CA VAL A 224 -0.86 21.78 -2.93
C VAL A 224 -1.66 21.12 -4.07
N CYS A 225 -1.21 19.94 -4.51
CA CYS A 225 -1.85 19.19 -5.61
C CYS A 225 -2.62 17.96 -5.08
N ASP A 226 -2.80 17.81 -3.79
CA ASP A 226 -3.56 16.72 -3.20
C ASP A 226 -5.04 16.81 -3.59
N ILE A 227 -5.65 15.67 -3.90
CA ILE A 227 -7.10 15.58 -4.03
C ILE A 227 -7.74 15.55 -2.65
N SER A 228 -8.87 16.25 -2.47
CA SER A 228 -9.57 16.27 -1.18
C SER A 228 -10.28 14.95 -0.87
N MET A 229 -10.42 14.64 0.42
CA MET A 229 -11.21 13.52 0.90
C MET A 229 -12.68 13.63 0.45
N GLU A 230 -13.23 14.85 0.41
CA GLU A 230 -14.60 15.09 -0.05
C GLU A 230 -14.83 14.54 -1.45
N LYS A 231 -13.89 14.76 -2.39
CA LYS A 231 -13.98 14.24 -3.77
C LYS A 231 -13.78 12.74 -3.84
N MET A 232 -12.97 12.18 -2.95
CA MET A 232 -12.67 10.75 -2.91
C MET A 232 -13.68 9.93 -2.10
N PHE A 233 -14.57 10.57 -1.34
CA PHE A 233 -15.43 9.90 -0.38
C PHE A 233 -16.22 8.73 -0.98
N ASP A 234 -16.93 8.95 -2.08
CA ASP A 234 -17.77 7.90 -2.71
C ASP A 234 -16.93 6.74 -3.25
N THR A 235 -15.77 7.04 -3.85
CA THR A 235 -14.80 6.02 -4.29
C THR A 235 -14.33 5.17 -3.11
N LEU A 236 -14.01 5.78 -1.98
CA LEU A 236 -13.54 5.07 -0.79
C LEU A 236 -14.64 4.24 -0.15
N MET A 237 -15.88 4.77 -0.09
CA MET A 237 -17.03 4.04 0.44
C MET A 237 -17.46 2.87 -0.45
N SER A 238 -17.05 2.84 -1.72
CA SER A 238 -17.26 1.69 -2.60
C SER A 238 -16.28 0.53 -2.38
N SER A 239 -15.25 0.72 -1.54
CA SER A 239 -14.33 -0.34 -1.14
C SER A 239 -15.04 -1.36 -0.25
N LYS A 240 -14.71 -2.65 -0.46
CA LYS A 240 -15.22 -3.76 0.36
C LYS A 240 -14.69 -3.75 1.80
N ALA A 241 -13.67 -2.97 2.12
CA ALA A 241 -13.04 -2.95 3.42
C ALA A 241 -13.96 -2.34 4.50
N GLN A 242 -14.01 -2.97 5.67
CA GLN A 242 -14.74 -2.41 6.82
C GLN A 242 -13.99 -1.29 7.51
N TYR A 243 -12.64 -1.27 7.41
CA TYR A 243 -11.83 -0.28 8.11
C TYR A 243 -11.08 0.59 7.12
N LEU A 244 -11.21 1.91 7.28
CA LEU A 244 -10.49 2.91 6.52
C LEU A 244 -9.49 3.63 7.44
N LEU A 245 -8.22 3.68 7.03
CA LEU A 245 -7.13 4.34 7.73
C LEU A 245 -6.60 5.48 6.88
N PHE A 246 -6.53 6.67 7.43
CA PHE A 246 -5.98 7.84 6.78
C PHE A 246 -5.47 8.87 7.79
N GLU A 247 -4.56 9.72 7.36
CA GLU A 247 -3.94 10.77 8.17
C GLU A 247 -4.91 11.92 8.40
N THR A 248 -5.15 12.29 9.67
CA THR A 248 -6.02 13.42 10.07
C THR A 248 -5.41 14.32 11.14
N SER A 249 -4.20 14.04 11.58
CA SER A 249 -3.54 14.86 12.62
C SER A 249 -2.60 15.92 12.06
N TYR A 250 -2.23 15.81 10.79
CA TYR A 250 -1.39 16.80 10.12
C TYR A 250 -2.21 18.02 9.68
N PRO A 251 -1.68 19.24 9.78
CA PRO A 251 -2.42 20.46 9.43
C PRO A 251 -3.05 20.47 8.04
N ARG A 252 -2.45 19.76 7.07
CA ARG A 252 -2.93 19.64 5.68
C ARG A 252 -4.29 18.95 5.57
N HIS A 253 -4.47 17.87 6.33
CA HIS A 253 -5.63 16.99 6.26
C HIS A 253 -6.41 16.92 7.57
N ALA A 254 -6.04 17.75 8.58
CA ALA A 254 -6.67 17.74 9.90
C ALA A 254 -8.17 18.07 9.88
N HIS A 255 -8.65 18.73 8.84
CA HIS A 255 -10.08 19.07 8.65
C HIS A 255 -10.86 17.97 7.90
N GLU A 256 -10.20 17.05 7.23
CA GLU A 256 -10.81 16.07 6.31
C GLU A 256 -11.77 15.09 7.02
N TRP A 257 -11.62 14.88 8.32
CA TRP A 257 -12.53 14.03 9.09
C TRP A 257 -13.97 14.57 9.10
N GLN A 258 -14.18 15.87 8.86
CA GLN A 258 -15.49 16.51 8.88
C GLN A 258 -16.42 15.91 7.84
N ILE A 259 -15.91 15.45 6.69
CA ILE A 259 -16.73 14.83 5.65
C ILE A 259 -17.45 13.57 6.16
N PHE A 260 -16.79 12.79 7.04
CA PHE A 260 -17.39 11.59 7.63
C PHE A 260 -18.52 11.94 8.63
N GLN A 261 -18.43 13.09 9.28
CA GLN A 261 -19.52 13.59 10.12
C GLN A 261 -20.69 14.10 9.27
N ASP A 262 -20.42 14.85 8.23
CA ASP A 262 -21.43 15.47 7.35
C ASP A 262 -22.16 14.42 6.53
N ARG A 263 -21.44 13.39 6.09
CA ARG A 263 -21.95 12.28 5.26
C ARG A 263 -22.12 10.96 6.03
N LYS A 264 -22.31 11.01 7.35
CA LYS A 264 -22.44 9.80 8.19
C LYS A 264 -23.53 8.82 7.74
N ASN A 265 -24.58 9.32 7.10
CA ASN A 265 -25.70 8.49 6.62
C ASN A 265 -25.36 7.79 5.28
N ASP A 266 -24.29 8.19 4.61
CA ASP A 266 -23.83 7.60 3.35
C ASP A 266 -22.74 6.54 3.61
N ILE A 267 -22.28 6.41 4.86
CA ILE A 267 -21.33 5.37 5.24
C ILE A 267 -22.06 4.02 5.27
N PRO A 268 -21.62 3.00 4.53
CA PRO A 268 -22.25 1.69 4.53
C PRO A 268 -22.35 1.10 5.95
N GLU A 269 -23.51 0.53 6.29
CA GLU A 269 -23.67 -0.29 7.48
C GLU A 269 -23.07 -1.67 7.18
N ASN A 270 -21.92 -2.00 7.77
CA ASN A 270 -21.24 -3.31 7.62
C ASN A 270 -21.41 -4.16 8.87
#